data_33095cd4624e67b34c521a8d10281aaf
#
_entry.id   33095cd4624e67b34c521a8d10281aaf
#
_cell.length_a   1.000
_cell.length_b   1.000
_cell.length_c   1.000
_cell.angle_alpha   90.00
_cell.angle_beta   90.00
_cell.angle_gamma   90.00
#
_symmetry.space_group_name_H-M   'P 1'
#
loop_
_entity.id
_entity.type
_entity.pdbx_description
1 polymer ?
#
loop_
_entity_poly.entity_id
_entity_poly.type
_entity_poly.pdbx_seq_one_letter_code
_entity_poly.pdbx_strand_id
1 'polypeptide(L)'
;MYKRQAKYYSNLEFDLKEGKRGSRYIHVEEILKEITEAESALVVNNNAGAVLISLNTLAYKKEVIVSRGELVEIGGSFRIPEVMKWAGCILKEVGTTNKTHLFDYENAITENTALLLKVHKSNFEITGFTKEVSVEELVKLGKKVGLPVMKDLGSGCFIDFSKYGLKKEPTVQEVLKAGVDIVTFSGDKLLGGPQAGIILGKKEFIEKIKRNPLNRALRIDKLTLAGLEATLRLYRDEILAIEHLPILKMILISKEELKKKARYLYKKLKELKLKDFEFKIIETISKTGGGALPTLDLTSYAIAVNSRFSPQTIQKALRENEPPIITRIEENKLLIDVRCLFAVSYTHLTLPTKA
;
A
#
# COMPACT_ATOMS: atom_id res chain seq x y z
N MET A 1 -8.76 14.46 -14.86
CA MET A 1 -9.61 14.62 -13.66
C MET A 1 -9.18 15.82 -12.81
N TYR A 2 -7.95 15.89 -12.28
CA TYR A 2 -7.48 16.98 -11.39
C TYR A 2 -7.69 18.40 -11.92
N LYS A 3 -7.37 18.67 -13.22
CA LYS A 3 -7.58 20.01 -13.81
C LYS A 3 -9.02 20.49 -13.69
N ARG A 4 -10.01 19.60 -13.89
CA ARG A 4 -11.43 19.93 -13.77
C ARG A 4 -11.84 20.20 -12.33
N GLN A 5 -11.42 19.36 -11.39
CA GLN A 5 -11.70 19.53 -9.96
C GLN A 5 -11.07 20.81 -9.36
N ALA A 6 -9.88 21.19 -9.85
CA ALA A 6 -9.23 22.41 -9.41
C ALA A 6 -9.86 23.69 -9.97
N LYS A 7 -10.39 23.64 -11.21
CA LYS A 7 -10.85 24.81 -11.96
C LYS A 7 -12.30 25.21 -11.68
N TYR A 8 -13.16 24.24 -11.30
CA TYR A 8 -14.60 24.47 -11.18
C TYR A 8 -15.11 24.18 -9.78
N TYR A 9 -16.35 24.61 -9.49
CA TYR A 9 -17.07 24.19 -8.29
C TYR A 9 -17.27 22.68 -8.30
N SER A 10 -17.34 22.12 -7.09
CA SER A 10 -17.60 20.68 -6.89
C SER A 10 -18.62 20.50 -5.76
N ASN A 11 -19.34 19.38 -5.81
CA ASN A 11 -20.29 18.97 -4.80
C ASN A 11 -19.64 18.24 -3.60
N LEU A 12 -18.38 18.56 -3.28
CA LEU A 12 -17.60 17.85 -2.27
C LEU A 12 -18.32 17.70 -0.92
N GLU A 13 -18.94 18.77 -0.45
CA GLU A 13 -19.71 18.78 0.80
C GLU A 13 -21.16 19.21 0.55
N PHE A 14 -21.73 18.85 -0.60
CA PHE A 14 -23.09 19.12 -0.95
C PHE A 14 -23.78 17.86 -1.45
N ASP A 15 -24.86 17.49 -0.79
CA ASP A 15 -25.70 16.37 -1.20
C ASP A 15 -26.68 16.87 -2.28
N LEU A 16 -26.48 16.38 -3.51
CA LEU A 16 -27.30 16.77 -4.66
C LEU A 16 -28.73 16.24 -4.57
N LYS A 17 -28.97 15.13 -3.86
CA LYS A 17 -30.30 14.53 -3.69
C LYS A 17 -31.13 15.31 -2.69
N GLU A 18 -30.50 15.66 -1.57
CA GLU A 18 -31.16 16.35 -0.46
C GLU A 18 -31.12 17.89 -0.61
N GLY A 19 -30.32 18.40 -1.55
CA GLY A 19 -30.18 19.85 -1.77
C GLY A 19 -29.56 20.61 -0.58
N LYS A 20 -28.77 19.94 0.25
CA LYS A 20 -28.16 20.50 1.47
C LYS A 20 -26.70 20.14 1.65
N ARG A 21 -26.05 20.75 2.63
CA ARG A 21 -24.68 20.42 3.00
C ARG A 21 -24.60 18.97 3.45
N GLY A 22 -23.68 18.21 2.84
CA GLY A 22 -23.41 16.81 3.12
C GLY A 22 -21.98 16.55 3.58
N SER A 23 -21.67 15.28 3.79
CA SER A 23 -20.32 14.82 4.13
C SER A 23 -19.55 14.50 2.85
N ARG A 24 -18.27 14.90 2.78
CA ARG A 24 -17.38 14.51 1.66
C ARG A 24 -17.14 13.01 1.55
N TYR A 25 -17.34 12.27 2.63
CA TYR A 25 -17.09 10.82 2.67
C TYR A 25 -18.09 10.01 1.83
N ILE A 26 -19.27 10.56 1.54
CA ILE A 26 -20.30 9.90 0.70
C ILE A 26 -19.77 9.50 -0.68
N HIS A 27 -18.78 10.23 -1.22
CA HIS A 27 -18.22 9.95 -2.55
C HIS A 27 -17.44 8.62 -2.63
N VAL A 28 -16.93 8.13 -1.50
CA VAL A 28 -16.13 6.89 -1.46
C VAL A 28 -16.67 5.85 -0.48
N GLU A 29 -17.51 6.24 0.48
CA GLU A 29 -18.02 5.33 1.51
C GLU A 29 -18.83 4.18 0.90
N GLU A 30 -19.80 4.51 0.02
CA GLU A 30 -20.65 3.48 -0.60
C GLU A 30 -19.86 2.52 -1.48
N ILE A 31 -18.89 3.02 -2.26
CA ILE A 31 -18.03 2.17 -3.08
C ILE A 31 -17.16 1.26 -2.21
N LEU A 32 -16.57 1.79 -1.13
CA LEU A 32 -15.77 1.00 -0.20
C LEU A 32 -16.61 -0.10 0.44
N LYS A 33 -17.83 0.19 0.88
CA LYS A 33 -18.78 -0.81 1.41
C LYS A 33 -19.12 -1.87 0.37
N GLU A 34 -19.38 -1.46 -0.87
CA GLU A 34 -19.71 -2.34 -1.98
C GLU A 34 -18.60 -3.36 -2.28
N ILE A 35 -17.34 -2.89 -2.38
CA ILE A 35 -16.21 -3.75 -2.80
C ILE A 35 -15.55 -4.51 -1.65
N THR A 36 -15.86 -4.18 -0.38
CA THR A 36 -15.23 -4.81 0.79
C THR A 36 -16.22 -5.47 1.75
N GLU A 37 -17.53 -5.25 1.57
CA GLU A 37 -18.58 -5.70 2.49
C GLU A 37 -18.47 -5.11 3.91
N ALA A 38 -17.73 -4.01 4.09
CA ALA A 38 -17.64 -3.31 5.37
C ALA A 38 -18.97 -2.62 5.72
N GLU A 39 -19.32 -2.54 7.01
CA GLU A 39 -20.52 -1.84 7.46
C GLU A 39 -20.42 -0.32 7.27
N SER A 40 -19.23 0.25 7.46
CA SER A 40 -18.98 1.68 7.31
C SER A 40 -17.52 1.95 6.95
N ALA A 41 -17.26 3.14 6.39
CA ALA A 41 -15.93 3.58 5.97
C ALA A 41 -15.68 5.03 6.34
N LEU A 42 -14.40 5.35 6.57
CA LEU A 42 -13.88 6.70 6.70
C LEU A 42 -12.56 6.79 5.95
N VAL A 43 -12.31 7.91 5.29
CA VAL A 43 -11.05 8.17 4.59
C VAL A 43 -10.41 9.44 5.15
N VAL A 44 -9.13 9.32 5.50
CA VAL A 44 -8.28 10.43 5.98
C VAL A 44 -7.07 10.58 5.06
N ASN A 45 -6.21 11.57 5.31
CA ASN A 45 -5.14 11.94 4.38
C ASN A 45 -4.00 10.91 4.24
N ASN A 46 -3.77 10.03 5.21
CA ASN A 46 -2.80 8.92 5.13
C ASN A 46 -3.06 7.86 6.20
N ASN A 47 -2.43 6.67 6.06
CA ASN A 47 -2.64 5.56 6.98
C ASN A 47 -2.08 5.82 8.39
N ALA A 48 -1.01 6.59 8.53
CA ALA A 48 -0.52 6.98 9.87
C ALA A 48 -1.58 7.77 10.63
N GLY A 49 -2.27 8.70 9.96
CA GLY A 49 -3.41 9.42 10.50
C GLY A 49 -4.62 8.50 10.78
N ALA A 50 -4.85 7.49 9.95
CA ALA A 50 -5.91 6.50 10.18
C ALA A 50 -5.66 5.69 11.46
N VAL A 51 -4.43 5.20 11.65
CA VAL A 51 -4.03 4.49 12.88
C VAL A 51 -4.11 5.41 14.10
N LEU A 52 -3.55 6.63 13.99
CA LEU A 52 -3.55 7.62 15.07
C LEU A 52 -4.96 7.94 15.57
N ILE A 53 -5.87 8.30 14.65
CA ILE A 53 -7.24 8.70 15.03
C ILE A 53 -8.06 7.53 15.57
N SER A 54 -7.87 6.33 15.02
CA SER A 54 -8.55 5.11 15.49
C SER A 54 -8.15 4.80 16.92
N LEU A 55 -6.84 4.75 17.20
CA LEU A 55 -6.31 4.51 18.53
C LEU A 55 -6.69 5.61 19.52
N ASN A 56 -6.56 6.88 19.12
CA ASN A 56 -6.97 8.01 19.96
C ASN A 56 -8.46 7.96 20.34
N THR A 57 -9.31 7.56 19.39
CA THR A 57 -10.75 7.50 19.65
C THR A 57 -11.13 6.36 20.59
N LEU A 58 -10.49 5.19 20.42
CA LEU A 58 -10.94 3.94 21.04
C LEU A 58 -10.17 3.58 22.32
N ALA A 59 -8.96 4.09 22.47
CA ALA A 59 -8.06 3.69 23.54
C ALA A 59 -7.30 4.85 24.21
N TYR A 60 -7.81 6.09 24.13
CA TYR A 60 -7.17 7.23 24.81
C TYR A 60 -7.05 6.98 26.31
N LYS A 61 -5.82 7.08 26.85
CA LYS A 61 -5.45 6.77 28.24
C LYS A 61 -5.72 5.32 28.66
N LYS A 62 -5.89 4.40 27.72
CA LYS A 62 -6.12 2.98 27.96
C LYS A 62 -5.03 2.13 27.33
N GLU A 63 -4.93 0.87 27.78
CA GLU A 63 -3.98 -0.08 27.24
C GLU A 63 -4.41 -0.61 25.87
N VAL A 64 -3.45 -0.70 24.96
CA VAL A 64 -3.57 -1.38 23.68
C VAL A 64 -2.54 -2.50 23.64
N ILE A 65 -3.01 -3.72 23.52
CA ILE A 65 -2.14 -4.92 23.50
C ILE A 65 -1.72 -5.20 22.07
N VAL A 66 -0.42 -5.34 21.83
CA VAL A 66 0.17 -5.64 20.53
C VAL A 66 1.36 -6.61 20.68
N SER A 67 1.56 -7.47 19.68
CA SER A 67 2.73 -8.35 19.64
C SER A 67 4.02 -7.56 19.49
N ARG A 68 5.05 -7.91 20.27
CA ARG A 68 6.39 -7.32 20.16
C ARG A 68 7.01 -7.51 18.78
N GLY A 69 6.73 -8.63 18.11
CA GLY A 69 7.14 -8.88 16.72
C GLY A 69 6.41 -8.01 15.68
N GLU A 70 5.40 -7.25 16.06
CA GLU A 70 4.59 -6.37 15.19
C GLU A 70 4.84 -4.88 15.44
N LEU A 71 5.83 -4.52 16.25
CA LEU A 71 6.25 -3.13 16.49
C LEU A 71 7.12 -2.63 15.34
N VAL A 72 6.47 -2.39 14.19
CA VAL A 72 7.14 -2.05 12.94
C VAL A 72 7.60 -0.60 12.90
N GLU A 73 8.70 -0.35 12.18
CA GLU A 73 9.09 0.95 11.66
C GLU A 73 9.01 0.92 10.15
N ILE A 74 8.27 1.87 9.55
CA ILE A 74 8.11 2.02 8.11
C ILE A 74 8.65 3.39 7.69
N GLY A 75 9.11 3.51 6.45
CA GLY A 75 9.80 4.66 5.89
C GLY A 75 9.35 6.04 6.41
N GLY A 76 10.32 6.92 6.67
CA GLY A 76 10.09 8.24 7.23
C GLY A 76 9.82 8.27 8.74
N SER A 77 10.30 7.26 9.49
CA SER A 77 10.19 7.18 10.96
C SER A 77 8.77 6.94 11.49
N PHE A 78 7.88 6.32 10.71
CA PHE A 78 6.61 5.84 11.23
C PHE A 78 6.86 4.61 12.11
N ARG A 79 6.75 4.77 13.41
CA ARG A 79 6.92 3.72 14.42
C ARG A 79 5.63 3.49 15.19
N ILE A 80 5.16 2.27 15.25
CA ILE A 80 3.93 1.93 15.98
C ILE A 80 3.96 2.40 17.43
N PRO A 81 5.04 2.20 18.23
CA PRO A 81 5.08 2.70 19.61
C PRO A 81 4.91 4.21 19.72
N GLU A 82 5.53 4.97 18.81
CA GLU A 82 5.43 6.43 18.82
C GLU A 82 4.03 6.90 18.42
N VAL A 83 3.42 6.29 17.41
CA VAL A 83 2.04 6.59 17.02
C VAL A 83 1.07 6.29 18.15
N MET A 84 1.23 5.17 18.85
CA MET A 84 0.42 4.84 20.02
C MET A 84 0.58 5.88 21.15
N LYS A 85 1.82 6.31 21.42
CA LYS A 85 2.12 7.37 22.39
C LYS A 85 1.43 8.69 22.00
N TRP A 86 1.54 9.11 20.73
CA TRP A 86 0.89 10.32 20.23
C TRP A 86 -0.64 10.20 20.18
N ALA A 87 -1.18 8.99 20.01
CA ALA A 87 -2.61 8.73 20.17
C ALA A 87 -3.08 8.82 21.63
N GLY A 88 -2.15 8.93 22.59
CA GLY A 88 -2.44 8.95 24.01
C GLY A 88 -2.78 7.58 24.61
N CYS A 89 -2.39 6.50 23.93
CA CYS A 89 -2.58 5.13 24.39
C CYS A 89 -1.42 4.67 25.29
N ILE A 90 -1.68 3.66 26.10
CA ILE A 90 -0.68 2.94 26.87
C ILE A 90 -0.31 1.69 26.07
N LEU A 91 0.92 1.63 25.56
CA LEU A 91 1.44 0.48 24.84
C LEU A 91 1.63 -0.70 25.81
N LYS A 92 1.05 -1.86 25.49
CA LYS A 92 1.26 -3.13 26.20
C LYS A 92 1.76 -4.20 25.24
N GLU A 93 3.05 -4.44 25.29
CA GLU A 93 3.74 -5.40 24.43
C GLU A 93 3.58 -6.82 24.97
N VAL A 94 3.32 -7.80 24.09
CA VAL A 94 3.20 -9.21 24.43
C VAL A 94 4.07 -10.11 23.57
N GLY A 95 4.41 -11.27 24.10
CA GLY A 95 5.26 -12.25 23.44
C GLY A 95 6.72 -11.82 23.33
N THR A 96 7.42 -12.38 22.36
CA THR A 96 8.82 -12.09 22.03
C THR A 96 8.94 -11.59 20.59
N THR A 97 10.14 -11.23 20.13
CA THR A 97 10.37 -10.74 18.77
C THR A 97 9.90 -11.72 17.71
N ASN A 98 10.12 -13.02 17.91
CA ASN A 98 9.84 -14.05 16.89
C ASN A 98 8.66 -14.96 17.26
N LYS A 99 8.19 -14.96 18.51
CA LYS A 99 7.07 -15.81 18.93
C LYS A 99 6.10 -15.05 19.81
N THR A 100 4.82 -15.10 19.43
CA THR A 100 3.69 -14.63 20.24
C THR A 100 2.60 -15.66 20.16
N HIS A 101 2.11 -16.05 21.34
CA HIS A 101 1.04 -17.03 21.49
C HIS A 101 -0.24 -16.35 21.96
N LEU A 102 -1.38 -16.99 21.78
CA LEU A 102 -2.67 -16.43 22.20
C LEU A 102 -2.71 -16.16 23.72
N PHE A 103 -2.10 -17.04 24.53
CA PHE A 103 -2.04 -16.85 25.98
C PHE A 103 -1.25 -15.62 26.41
N ASP A 104 -0.31 -15.12 25.57
CA ASP A 104 0.41 -13.87 25.85
C ASP A 104 -0.56 -12.68 25.85
N TYR A 105 -1.52 -12.68 24.90
CA TYR A 105 -2.58 -11.69 24.88
C TYR A 105 -3.57 -11.87 26.03
N GLU A 106 -4.04 -13.11 26.27
CA GLU A 106 -4.99 -13.43 27.35
C GLU A 106 -4.46 -12.98 28.70
N ASN A 107 -3.21 -13.30 29.05
CA ASN A 107 -2.57 -12.96 30.32
C ASN A 107 -2.29 -11.45 30.47
N ALA A 108 -2.24 -10.71 29.38
CA ALA A 108 -1.99 -9.28 29.40
C ALA A 108 -3.27 -8.44 29.59
N ILE A 109 -4.45 -9.01 29.42
CA ILE A 109 -5.72 -8.26 29.55
C ILE A 109 -5.95 -7.82 30.99
N THR A 110 -6.27 -6.53 31.16
CA THR A 110 -6.65 -5.92 32.44
C THR A 110 -7.94 -5.11 32.28
N GLU A 111 -8.47 -4.59 33.36
CA GLU A 111 -9.62 -3.67 33.34
C GLU A 111 -9.33 -2.37 32.59
N ASN A 112 -8.05 -2.03 32.43
CA ASN A 112 -7.62 -0.85 31.67
C ASN A 112 -7.42 -1.14 30.19
N THR A 113 -7.52 -2.38 29.72
CA THR A 113 -7.36 -2.75 28.31
C THR A 113 -8.57 -2.29 27.50
N ALA A 114 -8.34 -1.60 26.39
CA ALA A 114 -9.39 -1.09 25.51
C ALA A 114 -9.40 -1.71 24.12
N LEU A 115 -8.26 -2.27 23.65
CA LEU A 115 -8.15 -2.73 22.27
C LEU A 115 -7.04 -3.78 22.10
N LEU A 116 -7.29 -4.77 21.25
CA LEU A 116 -6.30 -5.71 20.76
C LEU A 116 -5.84 -5.27 19.36
N LEU A 117 -4.56 -4.94 19.21
CA LEU A 117 -3.99 -4.46 17.95
C LEU A 117 -3.17 -5.56 17.28
N LYS A 118 -3.41 -5.74 15.99
CA LYS A 118 -2.58 -6.56 15.12
C LYS A 118 -2.04 -5.71 13.98
N VAL A 119 -0.71 -5.70 13.81
CA VAL A 119 -0.04 -4.93 12.75
C VAL A 119 0.57 -5.87 11.73
N HIS A 120 0.35 -5.59 10.45
CA HIS A 120 0.95 -6.36 9.37
C HIS A 120 2.39 -5.91 9.12
N LYS A 121 3.32 -6.86 9.04
CA LYS A 121 4.74 -6.62 8.74
C LYS A 121 4.92 -6.43 7.23
N SER A 122 4.50 -5.26 6.72
CA SER A 122 4.46 -4.99 5.27
C SER A 122 5.83 -4.73 4.64
N ASN A 123 6.89 -4.47 5.43
CA ASN A 123 8.21 -4.07 4.95
C ASN A 123 9.36 -5.02 5.37
N PHE A 124 9.06 -6.04 6.18
CA PHE A 124 10.03 -7.08 6.56
C PHE A 124 9.33 -8.40 6.86
N GLU A 125 10.09 -9.46 6.95
CA GLU A 125 9.61 -10.80 7.34
C GLU A 125 10.53 -11.40 8.39
N ILE A 126 9.94 -12.08 9.40
CA ILE A 126 10.69 -12.85 10.39
C ILE A 126 10.63 -14.31 9.95
N THR A 127 11.76 -14.92 9.70
CA THR A 127 11.88 -16.31 9.24
C THR A 127 12.55 -17.21 10.27
N GLY A 128 12.35 -18.52 10.18
CA GLY A 128 12.92 -19.51 11.10
C GLY A 128 11.89 -19.99 12.12
N PHE A 129 12.29 -20.11 13.39
CA PHE A 129 11.43 -20.58 14.48
C PHE A 129 10.49 -19.47 14.94
N THR A 130 9.42 -19.22 14.20
CA THR A 130 8.45 -18.15 14.46
C THR A 130 7.08 -18.68 14.85
N LYS A 131 6.30 -17.87 15.58
CA LYS A 131 4.89 -18.08 15.87
C LYS A 131 4.18 -16.74 15.93
N GLU A 132 3.04 -16.65 15.26
CA GLU A 132 2.15 -15.49 15.31
C GLU A 132 0.74 -15.91 15.69
N VAL A 133 0.03 -15.04 16.38
CA VAL A 133 -1.41 -15.19 16.60
C VAL A 133 -2.13 -14.79 15.31
N SER A 134 -2.99 -15.65 14.79
CA SER A 134 -3.77 -15.32 13.59
C SER A 134 -4.84 -14.25 13.89
N VAL A 135 -5.37 -13.64 12.84
CA VAL A 135 -6.46 -12.66 12.97
C VAL A 135 -7.69 -13.33 13.59
N GLU A 136 -8.01 -14.55 13.15
CA GLU A 136 -9.16 -15.32 13.60
C GLU A 136 -9.06 -15.69 15.10
N GLU A 137 -7.86 -16.08 15.58
CA GLU A 137 -7.61 -16.36 16.99
C GLU A 137 -7.82 -15.10 17.84
N LEU A 138 -7.28 -13.95 17.35
CA LEU A 138 -7.39 -12.69 18.08
C LEU A 138 -8.85 -12.17 18.11
N VAL A 139 -9.58 -12.32 17.01
CA VAL A 139 -11.02 -11.98 16.94
C VAL A 139 -11.85 -12.85 17.90
N LYS A 140 -11.56 -14.15 17.98
CA LYS A 140 -12.22 -15.05 18.95
C LYS A 140 -11.95 -14.61 20.37
N LEU A 141 -10.71 -14.23 20.69
CA LEU A 141 -10.35 -13.73 22.02
C LEU A 141 -11.09 -12.41 22.29
N GLY A 142 -11.05 -11.45 21.37
CA GLY A 142 -11.74 -10.16 21.50
C GLY A 142 -13.23 -10.33 21.80
N LYS A 143 -13.92 -11.22 21.08
CA LYS A 143 -15.32 -11.55 21.33
C LYS A 143 -15.55 -12.16 22.71
N LYS A 144 -14.64 -13.05 23.16
CA LYS A 144 -14.74 -13.73 24.49
C LYS A 144 -14.65 -12.72 25.64
N VAL A 145 -13.80 -11.68 25.48
CA VAL A 145 -13.51 -10.71 26.55
C VAL A 145 -14.17 -9.34 26.36
N GLY A 146 -14.93 -9.16 25.27
CA GLY A 146 -15.63 -7.90 24.97
C GLY A 146 -14.72 -6.76 24.53
N LEU A 147 -13.55 -7.06 23.95
CA LEU A 147 -12.59 -6.07 23.46
C LEU A 147 -12.60 -6.01 21.93
N PRO A 148 -12.58 -4.80 21.32
CA PRO A 148 -12.46 -4.67 19.88
C PRO A 148 -11.07 -5.08 19.39
N VAL A 149 -11.05 -5.63 18.16
CA VAL A 149 -9.82 -6.00 17.45
C VAL A 149 -9.61 -5.06 16.27
N MET A 150 -8.46 -4.40 16.24
CA MET A 150 -8.03 -3.56 15.14
C MET A 150 -6.89 -4.23 14.39
N LYS A 151 -6.97 -4.25 13.05
CA LYS A 151 -5.88 -4.67 12.17
C LYS A 151 -5.36 -3.50 11.37
N ASP A 152 -4.10 -3.11 11.59
CA ASP A 152 -3.38 -2.28 10.62
C ASP A 152 -2.78 -3.17 9.54
N LEU A 153 -3.38 -3.15 8.35
CA LEU A 153 -2.94 -3.94 7.21
C LEU A 153 -1.83 -3.23 6.42
N GLY A 154 -1.85 -1.91 6.41
CA GLY A 154 -0.83 -1.07 5.77
C GLY A 154 -0.78 -1.14 4.24
N SER A 155 -0.71 -2.34 3.65
CA SER A 155 -0.50 -2.55 2.20
C SER A 155 -1.69 -2.20 1.33
N GLY A 156 -2.92 -2.36 1.81
CA GLY A 156 -4.14 -2.09 1.04
C GLY A 156 -4.34 -3.04 -0.14
N CYS A 157 -4.07 -4.32 0.05
CA CYS A 157 -4.26 -5.34 -0.96
C CYS A 157 -5.74 -5.69 -1.12
N PHE A 158 -6.26 -5.63 -2.38
CA PHE A 158 -7.63 -6.00 -2.73
C PHE A 158 -7.70 -7.22 -3.64
N ILE A 159 -6.59 -7.62 -4.24
CA ILE A 159 -6.48 -8.74 -5.17
C ILE A 159 -5.72 -9.89 -4.50
N ASP A 160 -6.28 -11.07 -4.53
CA ASP A 160 -5.57 -12.27 -4.10
C ASP A 160 -4.51 -12.67 -5.13
N PHE A 161 -3.27 -12.27 -4.89
CA PHE A 161 -2.15 -12.56 -5.79
C PHE A 161 -1.83 -14.05 -5.94
N SER A 162 -2.30 -14.91 -5.01
CA SER A 162 -2.09 -16.36 -5.13
C SER A 162 -2.81 -16.97 -6.33
N LYS A 163 -3.92 -16.37 -6.78
CA LYS A 163 -4.62 -16.74 -8.02
C LYS A 163 -3.74 -16.58 -9.28
N TYR A 164 -2.72 -15.73 -9.18
CA TYR A 164 -1.77 -15.41 -10.27
C TYR A 164 -0.39 -16.04 -10.04
N GLY A 165 -0.30 -17.03 -9.13
CA GLY A 165 0.95 -17.77 -8.86
C GLY A 165 1.99 -16.99 -8.05
N LEU A 166 1.61 -15.88 -7.40
CA LEU A 166 2.49 -15.09 -6.55
C LEU A 166 2.27 -15.43 -5.06
N LYS A 167 3.19 -14.99 -4.21
CA LYS A 167 3.04 -15.11 -2.75
C LYS A 167 1.76 -14.38 -2.31
N LYS A 168 1.00 -15.02 -1.44
CA LYS A 168 -0.24 -14.46 -0.90
C LYS A 168 0.07 -13.24 -0.01
N GLU A 169 -0.65 -12.15 -0.25
CA GLU A 169 -0.76 -10.99 0.62
C GLU A 169 -2.19 -10.98 1.19
N PRO A 170 -2.39 -10.76 2.49
CA PRO A 170 -3.73 -10.70 3.05
C PRO A 170 -4.55 -9.57 2.39
N THR A 171 -5.74 -9.91 1.90
CA THR A 171 -6.64 -8.91 1.32
C THR A 171 -7.49 -8.22 2.40
N VAL A 172 -7.92 -6.99 2.11
CA VAL A 172 -8.82 -6.24 2.99
C VAL A 172 -10.11 -7.01 3.25
N GLN A 173 -10.65 -7.65 2.21
CA GLN A 173 -11.88 -8.45 2.28
C GLN A 173 -11.71 -9.67 3.20
N GLU A 174 -10.59 -10.39 3.11
CA GLU A 174 -10.30 -11.52 3.99
C GLU A 174 -10.21 -11.10 5.46
N VAL A 175 -9.55 -9.96 5.73
CA VAL A 175 -9.40 -9.44 7.09
C VAL A 175 -10.76 -9.03 7.67
N LEU A 176 -11.62 -8.37 6.90
CA LEU A 176 -12.98 -8.04 7.34
C LEU A 176 -13.83 -9.30 7.56
N LYS A 177 -13.75 -10.27 6.66
CA LYS A 177 -14.46 -11.57 6.77
C LYS A 177 -14.00 -12.39 7.99
N ALA A 178 -12.75 -12.25 8.42
CA ALA A 178 -12.27 -12.85 9.67
C ALA A 178 -12.93 -12.23 10.91
N GLY A 179 -13.59 -11.09 10.76
CA GLY A 179 -14.43 -10.46 11.78
C GLY A 179 -13.72 -9.42 12.65
N VAL A 180 -12.66 -8.78 12.15
CA VAL A 180 -12.05 -7.64 12.83
C VAL A 180 -13.05 -6.48 12.93
N ASP A 181 -12.95 -5.70 14.00
CA ASP A 181 -13.84 -4.58 14.22
C ASP A 181 -13.42 -3.34 13.40
N ILE A 182 -12.10 -3.18 13.21
CA ILE A 182 -11.54 -2.06 12.44
C ILE A 182 -10.32 -2.57 11.65
N VAL A 183 -10.25 -2.16 10.37
CA VAL A 183 -9.05 -2.33 9.53
C VAL A 183 -8.61 -0.98 8.99
N THR A 184 -7.28 -0.74 8.98
CA THR A 184 -6.68 0.46 8.40
C THR A 184 -5.65 0.09 7.33
N PHE A 185 -5.54 0.90 6.28
CA PHE A 185 -4.56 0.68 5.21
C PHE A 185 -4.35 1.93 4.35
N SER A 186 -3.27 1.91 3.57
CA SER A 186 -2.88 3.00 2.66
C SER A 186 -3.56 2.90 1.30
N GLY A 187 -3.93 4.04 0.72
CA GLY A 187 -4.48 4.12 -0.64
C GLY A 187 -3.43 4.07 -1.75
N ASP A 188 -2.19 4.45 -1.46
CA ASP A 188 -1.11 4.66 -2.42
C ASP A 188 -0.09 3.51 -2.52
N LYS A 189 -0.37 2.38 -1.89
CA LYS A 189 0.44 1.16 -2.00
C LYS A 189 -0.19 0.18 -3.00
N LEU A 190 -0.52 -1.05 -2.57
CA LEU A 190 -1.10 -2.08 -3.47
C LEU A 190 -2.47 -1.72 -4.02
N LEU A 191 -3.24 -0.86 -3.33
CA LEU A 191 -4.48 -0.31 -3.88
C LEU A 191 -4.25 0.48 -5.17
N GLY A 192 -3.09 1.10 -5.35
CA GLY A 192 -2.73 1.83 -6.56
C GLY A 192 -3.43 3.17 -6.76
N GLY A 193 -4.02 3.71 -5.71
CA GLY A 193 -4.67 5.02 -5.68
C GLY A 193 -3.74 6.15 -5.22
N PRO A 194 -4.28 7.33 -4.94
CA PRO A 194 -3.55 8.43 -4.31
C PRO A 194 -3.30 8.15 -2.83
N GLN A 195 -2.40 8.92 -2.21
CA GLN A 195 -2.16 8.83 -0.77
C GLN A 195 -3.47 9.07 -0.01
N ALA A 196 -3.85 8.09 0.80
CA ALA A 196 -5.01 8.13 1.67
C ALA A 196 -4.82 7.12 2.82
N GLY A 197 -5.45 7.38 3.95
CA GLY A 197 -5.66 6.41 5.01
C GLY A 197 -7.13 5.95 4.98
N ILE A 198 -7.36 4.69 4.79
CA ILE A 198 -8.69 4.13 4.72
C ILE A 198 -8.96 3.35 6.00
N ILE A 199 -10.11 3.61 6.62
CA ILE A 199 -10.57 2.98 7.85
C ILE A 199 -11.89 2.32 7.54
N LEU A 200 -11.97 1.00 7.65
CA LEU A 200 -13.18 0.20 7.43
C LEU A 200 -13.53 -0.59 8.68
N GLY A 201 -14.77 -0.95 8.84
CA GLY A 201 -15.18 -1.85 9.92
C GLY A 201 -16.61 -1.67 10.36
N LYS A 202 -16.88 -2.03 11.60
CA LYS A 202 -18.21 -1.93 12.20
C LYS A 202 -18.65 -0.48 12.34
N LYS A 203 -19.90 -0.23 12.01
CA LYS A 203 -20.49 1.12 12.00
C LYS A 203 -20.32 1.85 13.32
N GLU A 204 -20.51 1.17 14.43
CA GLU A 204 -20.40 1.78 15.76
C GLU A 204 -19.03 2.41 16.04
N PHE A 205 -17.93 1.77 15.61
CA PHE A 205 -16.57 2.29 15.80
C PHE A 205 -16.26 3.39 14.79
N ILE A 206 -16.63 3.19 13.52
CA ILE A 206 -16.37 4.17 12.47
C ILE A 206 -17.10 5.50 12.76
N GLU A 207 -18.35 5.44 13.23
CA GLU A 207 -19.09 6.66 13.61
C GLU A 207 -18.46 7.37 14.83
N LYS A 208 -17.89 6.65 15.80
CA LYS A 208 -17.11 7.28 16.88
C LYS A 208 -15.87 8.00 16.32
N ILE A 209 -15.13 7.35 15.40
CA ILE A 209 -13.93 7.92 14.77
C ILE A 209 -14.30 9.15 13.92
N LYS A 210 -15.40 9.13 13.17
CA LYS A 210 -15.89 10.29 12.39
C LYS A 210 -16.14 11.53 13.27
N ARG A 211 -16.57 11.33 14.52
CA ARG A 211 -16.86 12.42 15.48
C ARG A 211 -15.63 12.95 16.22
N ASN A 212 -14.48 12.26 16.15
CA ASN A 212 -13.26 12.71 16.79
C ASN A 212 -12.80 14.06 16.20
N PRO A 213 -12.48 15.10 17.02
CA PRO A 213 -12.01 16.39 16.52
C PRO A 213 -10.77 16.31 15.61
N LEU A 214 -9.88 15.32 15.82
CA LEU A 214 -8.72 15.09 14.98
C LEU A 214 -9.11 14.79 13.52
N ASN A 215 -10.31 14.27 13.26
CA ASN A 215 -10.79 14.04 11.90
C ASN A 215 -10.81 15.32 11.06
N ARG A 216 -10.99 16.49 11.71
CA ARG A 216 -10.92 17.78 11.02
C ARG A 216 -9.51 18.11 10.52
N ALA A 217 -8.48 17.78 11.30
CA ALA A 217 -7.08 18.00 10.95
C ALA A 217 -6.58 16.98 9.91
N LEU A 218 -7.11 15.74 9.96
CA LEU A 218 -6.72 14.62 9.08
C LEU A 218 -7.59 14.49 7.83
N ARG A 219 -8.44 15.48 7.57
CA ARG A 219 -9.45 15.44 6.53
C ARG A 219 -8.85 15.40 5.12
N ILE A 220 -9.22 14.38 4.33
CA ILE A 220 -8.79 14.26 2.94
C ILE A 220 -9.28 15.43 2.08
N ASP A 221 -8.43 15.90 1.17
CA ASP A 221 -8.75 16.96 0.22
C ASP A 221 -9.57 16.48 -1.00
N LYS A 222 -10.11 17.41 -1.78
CA LYS A 222 -10.99 17.09 -2.91
C LYS A 222 -10.29 16.43 -4.09
N LEU A 223 -9.02 16.76 -4.35
CA LEU A 223 -8.28 16.20 -5.48
C LEU A 223 -7.92 14.75 -5.22
N THR A 224 -7.40 14.48 -4.02
CA THR A 224 -7.09 13.14 -3.56
C THR A 224 -8.35 12.28 -3.49
N LEU A 225 -9.46 12.82 -2.96
CA LEU A 225 -10.73 12.10 -2.88
C LEU A 225 -11.26 11.70 -4.28
N ALA A 226 -11.20 12.61 -5.26
CA ALA A 226 -11.63 12.33 -6.63
C ALA A 226 -10.75 11.27 -7.31
N GLY A 227 -9.43 11.29 -7.05
CA GLY A 227 -8.51 10.27 -7.53
C GLY A 227 -8.77 8.90 -6.89
N LEU A 228 -9.03 8.90 -5.58
CA LEU A 228 -9.37 7.67 -4.85
C LEU A 228 -10.69 7.07 -5.34
N GLU A 229 -11.74 7.88 -5.50
CA GLU A 229 -13.03 7.44 -6.04
C GLU A 229 -12.84 6.78 -7.42
N ALA A 230 -12.07 7.40 -8.31
CA ALA A 230 -11.78 6.85 -9.64
C ALA A 230 -11.04 5.50 -9.56
N THR A 231 -10.10 5.36 -8.62
CA THR A 231 -9.37 4.11 -8.38
C THR A 231 -10.31 3.02 -7.87
N LEU A 232 -11.12 3.32 -6.84
CA LEU A 232 -12.05 2.36 -6.24
C LEU A 232 -13.10 1.86 -7.24
N ARG A 233 -13.56 2.71 -8.16
CA ARG A 233 -14.50 2.31 -9.22
C ARG A 233 -13.96 1.19 -10.12
N LEU A 234 -12.65 1.12 -10.34
CA LEU A 234 -12.03 0.04 -11.10
C LEU A 234 -12.11 -1.30 -10.38
N TYR A 235 -12.09 -1.30 -9.05
CA TYR A 235 -12.16 -2.53 -8.24
C TYR A 235 -13.54 -3.20 -8.20
N ARG A 236 -14.56 -2.63 -8.85
CA ARG A 236 -15.82 -3.33 -9.11
C ARG A 236 -15.65 -4.52 -10.07
N ASP A 237 -14.59 -4.51 -10.85
CA ASP A 237 -14.18 -5.59 -11.75
C ASP A 237 -12.68 -5.83 -11.58
N GLU A 238 -12.30 -7.06 -11.15
CA GLU A 238 -10.92 -7.44 -10.90
C GLU A 238 -10.05 -7.30 -12.15
N ILE A 239 -10.59 -7.62 -13.33
CA ILE A 239 -9.88 -7.54 -14.61
C ILE A 239 -9.60 -6.08 -14.97
N LEU A 240 -10.61 -5.21 -14.87
CA LEU A 240 -10.44 -3.78 -15.11
C LEU A 240 -9.42 -3.14 -14.15
N ALA A 241 -9.43 -3.55 -12.88
CA ALA A 241 -8.44 -3.06 -11.92
C ALA A 241 -7.01 -3.45 -12.36
N ILE A 242 -6.79 -4.72 -12.73
CA ILE A 242 -5.49 -5.22 -13.18
C ILE A 242 -5.00 -4.52 -14.45
N GLU A 243 -5.89 -4.29 -15.41
CA GLU A 243 -5.53 -3.67 -16.68
C GLU A 243 -5.25 -2.17 -16.59
N HIS A 244 -5.91 -1.47 -15.67
CA HIS A 244 -5.87 0.00 -15.63
C HIS A 244 -5.06 0.58 -14.46
N LEU A 245 -4.86 -0.18 -13.36
CA LEU A 245 -4.03 0.28 -12.25
C LEU A 245 -2.56 -0.06 -12.49
N PRO A 246 -1.68 0.96 -12.62
CA PRO A 246 -0.29 0.74 -12.98
C PRO A 246 0.44 -0.23 -12.07
N ILE A 247 0.19 -0.18 -10.75
CA ILE A 247 0.86 -1.07 -9.78
C ILE A 247 0.47 -2.53 -10.03
N LEU A 248 -0.81 -2.84 -10.23
CA LEU A 248 -1.29 -4.19 -10.48
C LEU A 248 -0.77 -4.72 -11.81
N LYS A 249 -0.83 -3.88 -12.85
CA LYS A 249 -0.28 -4.21 -14.16
C LYS A 249 1.21 -4.53 -14.11
N MET A 250 1.99 -3.76 -13.36
CA MET A 250 3.42 -4.02 -13.19
C MET A 250 3.72 -5.28 -12.37
N ILE A 251 2.92 -5.60 -11.36
CA ILE A 251 3.10 -6.81 -10.56
C ILE A 251 2.71 -8.05 -11.36
N LEU A 252 1.56 -8.02 -12.06
CA LEU A 252 0.94 -9.18 -12.69
C LEU A 252 1.30 -9.39 -14.16
N ILE A 253 2.17 -8.55 -14.75
CA ILE A 253 2.61 -8.71 -16.14
C ILE A 253 3.28 -10.07 -16.36
N SER A 254 2.90 -10.77 -17.43
CA SER A 254 3.44 -12.10 -17.74
C SER A 254 4.90 -12.08 -18.18
N LYS A 255 5.61 -13.20 -17.96
CA LYS A 255 6.99 -13.38 -18.40
C LYS A 255 7.14 -13.23 -19.91
N GLU A 256 6.15 -13.71 -20.68
CA GLU A 256 6.10 -13.63 -22.13
C GLU A 256 5.98 -12.18 -22.61
N GLU A 257 5.14 -11.39 -21.95
CA GLU A 257 4.98 -9.98 -22.27
C GLU A 257 6.24 -9.17 -21.94
N LEU A 258 6.86 -9.43 -20.78
CA LEU A 258 8.15 -8.82 -20.41
C LEU A 258 9.25 -9.16 -21.46
N LYS A 259 9.29 -10.40 -21.93
CA LYS A 259 10.25 -10.82 -22.97
C LYS A 259 10.01 -10.11 -24.29
N LYS A 260 8.74 -9.88 -24.68
CA LYS A 260 8.38 -9.07 -25.85
C LYS A 260 8.84 -7.61 -25.69
N LYS A 261 8.60 -7.01 -24.52
CA LYS A 261 9.07 -5.65 -24.20
C LYS A 261 10.59 -5.55 -24.28
N ALA A 262 11.33 -6.49 -23.70
CA ALA A 262 12.78 -6.51 -23.74
C ALA A 262 13.33 -6.61 -25.17
N ARG A 263 12.76 -7.50 -25.99
CA ARG A 263 13.13 -7.62 -27.42
C ARG A 263 12.86 -6.34 -28.21
N TYR A 264 11.72 -5.70 -27.97
CA TYR A 264 11.38 -4.44 -28.63
C TYR A 264 12.38 -3.32 -28.27
N LEU A 265 12.66 -3.14 -26.97
CA LEU A 265 13.63 -2.14 -26.50
C LEU A 265 15.03 -2.43 -27.05
N TYR A 266 15.47 -3.68 -26.98
CA TYR A 266 16.77 -4.10 -27.52
C TYR A 266 16.93 -3.74 -28.99
N LYS A 267 15.89 -4.02 -29.83
CA LYS A 267 15.89 -3.65 -31.25
C LYS A 267 16.05 -2.14 -31.43
N LYS A 268 15.28 -1.35 -30.67
CA LYS A 268 15.34 0.11 -30.71
C LYS A 268 16.70 0.66 -30.33
N LEU A 269 17.32 0.14 -29.28
CA LEU A 269 18.67 0.54 -28.86
C LEU A 269 19.74 0.16 -29.90
N LYS A 270 19.61 -0.97 -30.56
CA LYS A 270 20.52 -1.37 -31.66
C LYS A 270 20.40 -0.47 -32.90
N GLU A 271 19.20 0.06 -33.20
CA GLU A 271 18.97 1.00 -34.30
C GLU A 271 19.75 2.31 -34.11
N LEU A 272 20.10 2.70 -32.88
CA LEU A 272 20.88 3.90 -32.57
C LEU A 272 22.37 3.80 -33.00
N LYS A 273 22.86 2.59 -33.26
CA LYS A 273 24.26 2.33 -33.73
C LYS A 273 25.35 2.97 -32.87
N LEU A 274 25.14 3.00 -31.54
CA LEU A 274 26.08 3.59 -30.59
C LEU A 274 27.36 2.74 -30.51
N LYS A 275 28.51 3.29 -30.97
CA LYS A 275 29.78 2.56 -31.10
C LYS A 275 30.37 2.06 -29.77
N ASP A 276 30.14 2.79 -28.69
CA ASP A 276 30.73 2.52 -27.37
C ASP A 276 29.79 1.76 -26.42
N PHE A 277 28.68 1.23 -26.95
CA PHE A 277 27.65 0.57 -26.16
C PHE A 277 27.30 -0.82 -26.71
N GLU A 278 27.32 -1.79 -25.84
CA GLU A 278 26.84 -3.13 -26.08
C GLU A 278 25.60 -3.42 -25.25
N PHE A 279 24.57 -3.96 -25.86
CA PHE A 279 23.29 -4.27 -25.22
C PHE A 279 23.06 -5.77 -25.21
N LYS A 280 22.59 -6.31 -24.08
CA LYS A 280 22.23 -7.72 -23.95
C LYS A 280 20.93 -7.85 -23.17
N ILE A 281 20.02 -8.68 -23.65
CA ILE A 281 18.80 -9.05 -22.88
C ILE A 281 19.22 -10.09 -21.83
N ILE A 282 18.87 -9.82 -20.58
CA ILE A 282 19.09 -10.77 -19.47
C ILE A 282 17.79 -10.99 -18.71
N GLU A 283 17.65 -12.16 -18.12
CA GLU A 283 16.63 -12.43 -17.10
C GLU A 283 17.12 -11.87 -15.76
N THR A 284 16.24 -11.29 -14.97
CA THR A 284 16.58 -10.64 -13.71
C THR A 284 15.40 -10.71 -12.75
N ILE A 285 15.58 -10.22 -11.53
CA ILE A 285 14.54 -10.13 -10.50
C ILE A 285 14.22 -8.66 -10.23
N SER A 286 12.94 -8.30 -10.26
CA SER A 286 12.43 -7.02 -9.79
C SER A 286 11.86 -7.17 -8.39
N LYS A 287 11.88 -6.10 -7.61
CA LYS A 287 11.28 -6.00 -6.27
C LYS A 287 10.15 -4.98 -6.27
N THR A 288 9.18 -5.16 -5.39
CA THR A 288 8.01 -4.25 -5.28
C THR A 288 8.30 -2.94 -4.56
N GLY A 289 9.48 -2.78 -3.98
CA GLY A 289 9.82 -1.59 -3.18
C GLY A 289 9.30 -1.66 -1.75
N GLY A 290 9.52 -0.58 -0.98
CA GLY A 290 9.21 -0.56 0.44
C GLY A 290 7.72 -0.48 0.76
N GLY A 291 7.30 -1.21 1.79
CA GLY A 291 5.95 -1.08 2.36
C GLY A 291 4.89 -2.06 1.86
N ALA A 292 5.25 -2.98 0.94
CA ALA A 292 4.38 -4.08 0.52
C ALA A 292 5.20 -5.22 -0.11
N LEU A 293 4.85 -6.46 0.20
CA LEU A 293 5.45 -7.67 -0.39
C LEU A 293 6.99 -7.70 -0.31
N PRO A 294 7.60 -7.57 0.87
CA PRO A 294 9.03 -7.28 1.04
C PRO A 294 9.93 -8.40 0.50
N THR A 295 9.46 -9.64 0.46
CA THR A 295 10.21 -10.83 0.03
C THR A 295 9.76 -11.34 -1.34
N LEU A 296 8.87 -10.62 -2.04
CA LEU A 296 8.38 -11.05 -3.34
C LEU A 296 9.42 -10.82 -4.43
N ASP A 297 9.86 -11.91 -5.04
CA ASP A 297 10.72 -11.92 -6.22
C ASP A 297 9.86 -11.98 -7.49
N LEU A 298 9.96 -10.95 -8.30
CA LEU A 298 9.25 -10.87 -9.58
C LEU A 298 10.23 -11.12 -10.72
N THR A 299 10.15 -12.31 -11.36
CA THR A 299 10.94 -12.61 -12.54
C THR A 299 10.71 -11.56 -13.62
N SER A 300 11.78 -10.90 -14.08
CA SER A 300 11.73 -9.85 -15.08
C SER A 300 12.78 -10.05 -16.16
N TYR A 301 12.78 -9.15 -17.16
CA TYR A 301 13.82 -8.98 -18.14
C TYR A 301 14.39 -7.57 -18.09
N ALA A 302 15.69 -7.45 -18.32
CA ALA A 302 16.36 -6.16 -18.42
C ALA A 302 17.26 -6.12 -19.65
N ILE A 303 17.56 -4.90 -20.11
CA ILE A 303 18.69 -4.65 -21.00
C ILE A 303 19.89 -4.34 -20.15
N ALA A 304 20.88 -5.22 -20.15
CA ALA A 304 22.19 -4.97 -19.60
C ALA A 304 22.98 -4.12 -20.59
N VAL A 305 23.51 -3.02 -20.10
CA VAL A 305 24.30 -2.06 -20.88
C VAL A 305 25.76 -2.19 -20.48
N ASN A 306 26.60 -2.55 -21.42
CA ASN A 306 28.06 -2.55 -21.27
C ASN A 306 28.64 -1.40 -22.14
N SER A 307 29.64 -0.70 -21.61
CA SER A 307 30.24 0.46 -22.28
C SER A 307 31.64 0.73 -21.74
N ARG A 308 32.44 1.54 -22.47
CA ARG A 308 33.72 2.11 -21.94
C ARG A 308 33.49 3.09 -20.78
N PHE A 309 32.31 3.66 -20.64
CA PHE A 309 31.93 4.52 -19.53
C PHE A 309 31.52 3.70 -18.30
N SER A 310 31.77 4.21 -17.10
CA SER A 310 31.34 3.53 -15.89
C SER A 310 29.78 3.47 -15.82
N PRO A 311 29.20 2.39 -15.23
CA PRO A 311 27.75 2.29 -15.04
C PRO A 311 27.17 3.50 -14.29
N GLN A 312 27.91 4.05 -13.31
CA GLN A 312 27.52 5.22 -12.53
C GLN A 312 27.43 6.49 -13.39
N THR A 313 28.37 6.68 -14.32
CA THR A 313 28.36 7.81 -15.25
C THR A 313 27.14 7.75 -16.16
N ILE A 314 26.86 6.57 -16.73
CA ILE A 314 25.69 6.39 -17.61
C ILE A 314 24.39 6.55 -16.79
N GLN A 315 24.31 5.98 -15.60
CA GLN A 315 23.15 6.14 -14.73
C GLN A 315 22.86 7.61 -14.40
N LYS A 316 23.93 8.38 -14.10
CA LYS A 316 23.81 9.82 -13.84
C LYS A 316 23.26 10.56 -15.05
N ALA A 317 23.83 10.34 -16.22
CA ALA A 317 23.40 10.99 -17.47
C ALA A 317 21.93 10.64 -17.80
N LEU A 318 21.52 9.37 -17.65
CA LEU A 318 20.13 8.94 -17.85
C LEU A 318 19.17 9.58 -16.86
N ARG A 319 19.58 9.75 -15.61
CA ARG A 319 18.75 10.41 -14.57
C ARG A 319 18.62 11.92 -14.81
N GLU A 320 19.63 12.55 -15.42
CA GLU A 320 19.65 13.97 -15.78
C GLU A 320 18.95 14.25 -17.13
N ASN A 321 18.48 13.21 -17.83
CA ASN A 321 17.70 13.36 -19.05
C ASN A 321 16.31 13.97 -18.79
N GLU A 322 15.70 14.56 -19.79
CA GLU A 322 14.31 15.09 -19.75
C GLU A 322 13.39 14.26 -20.66
N PRO A 323 12.47 13.47 -20.13
CA PRO A 323 12.28 13.13 -18.70
C PRO A 323 13.37 12.21 -18.14
N PRO A 324 13.59 12.18 -16.81
CA PRO A 324 14.60 11.32 -16.19
C PRO A 324 14.35 9.83 -16.44
N ILE A 325 15.43 9.10 -16.72
CA ILE A 325 15.41 7.64 -16.93
C ILE A 325 16.08 6.97 -15.72
N ILE A 326 15.29 6.24 -14.92
CA ILE A 326 15.77 5.56 -13.73
C ILE A 326 16.20 4.15 -14.09
N THR A 327 17.45 3.83 -13.78
CA THR A 327 18.06 2.52 -14.00
C THR A 327 18.66 1.99 -12.70
N ARG A 328 19.07 0.73 -12.67
CA ARG A 328 19.80 0.16 -11.52
C ARG A 328 21.16 -0.38 -11.94
N ILE A 329 22.05 -0.49 -10.99
CA ILE A 329 23.37 -1.10 -11.18
C ILE A 329 23.41 -2.39 -10.35
N GLU A 330 23.73 -3.49 -10.99
CA GLU A 330 23.84 -4.82 -10.39
C GLU A 330 25.06 -5.53 -10.99
N GLU A 331 25.91 -6.14 -10.17
CA GLU A 331 27.16 -6.79 -10.61
C GLU A 331 28.00 -5.93 -11.56
N ASN A 332 28.15 -4.65 -11.26
CA ASN A 332 28.86 -3.65 -12.08
C ASN A 332 28.34 -3.47 -13.51
N LYS A 333 27.05 -3.79 -13.76
CA LYS A 333 26.36 -3.56 -15.03
C LYS A 333 25.19 -2.62 -14.82
N LEU A 334 24.97 -1.72 -15.78
CA LEU A 334 23.74 -0.92 -15.80
C LEU A 334 22.61 -1.74 -16.38
N LEU A 335 21.49 -1.79 -15.67
CA LEU A 335 20.29 -2.53 -16.06
C LEU A 335 19.11 -1.60 -16.29
N ILE A 336 18.47 -1.73 -17.46
CA ILE A 336 17.20 -1.10 -17.80
C ILE A 336 16.11 -2.20 -17.69
N ASP A 337 15.42 -2.23 -16.55
CA ASP A 337 14.36 -3.20 -16.29
C ASP A 337 13.10 -2.83 -17.06
N VAL A 338 12.55 -3.76 -17.84
CA VAL A 338 11.41 -3.47 -18.72
C VAL A 338 10.05 -3.54 -18.01
N ARG A 339 10.00 -4.02 -16.76
CA ARG A 339 8.75 -4.17 -16.01
C ARG A 339 8.03 -2.84 -15.82
N CYS A 340 8.76 -1.80 -15.44
CA CYS A 340 8.22 -0.47 -15.17
C CYS A 340 8.15 0.44 -16.40
N LEU A 341 8.52 -0.05 -17.59
CA LEU A 341 8.46 0.74 -18.81
C LEU A 341 7.06 0.67 -19.45
N PHE A 342 6.44 1.83 -19.63
CA PHE A 342 5.23 2.01 -20.41
C PHE A 342 5.56 2.39 -21.86
N ALA A 343 4.57 2.35 -22.76
CA ALA A 343 4.78 2.65 -24.18
C ALA A 343 5.48 4.00 -24.42
N VAL A 344 5.10 5.03 -23.68
CA VAL A 344 5.72 6.36 -23.75
C VAL A 344 7.20 6.36 -23.34
N SER A 345 7.61 5.50 -22.42
CA SER A 345 9.00 5.42 -21.94
C SER A 345 9.96 4.95 -23.02
N TYR A 346 9.51 4.11 -23.95
CA TYR A 346 10.36 3.65 -25.08
C TYR A 346 10.78 4.80 -25.99
N THR A 347 9.88 5.77 -26.23
CA THR A 347 10.17 6.95 -27.02
C THR A 347 11.30 7.77 -26.41
N HIS A 348 11.27 7.99 -25.11
CA HIS A 348 12.30 8.76 -24.41
C HIS A 348 13.66 8.04 -24.35
N LEU A 349 13.66 6.70 -24.21
CA LEU A 349 14.89 5.90 -24.20
C LEU A 349 15.57 5.85 -25.58
N THR A 350 14.84 6.10 -26.66
CA THR A 350 15.31 5.90 -28.02
C THR A 350 15.41 7.20 -28.84
N LEU A 351 14.94 8.34 -28.30
CA LEU A 351 15.23 9.64 -28.92
C LEU A 351 16.70 9.97 -28.72
N PRO A 352 17.39 10.51 -29.77
CA PRO A 352 18.73 11.02 -29.57
C PRO A 352 18.67 12.16 -28.57
N THR A 353 19.33 11.99 -27.42
CA THR A 353 19.62 13.10 -26.53
C THR A 353 20.37 14.14 -27.33
N LYS A 354 19.85 15.36 -27.45
CA LYS A 354 20.60 16.47 -27.99
C LYS A 354 21.88 16.59 -27.16
N ALA A 355 23.01 16.29 -27.80
CA ALA A 355 24.33 16.43 -27.20
C ALA A 355 24.59 17.90 -26.86
#